data_b319795bd78aa0c7ad84484ff2485f14
#
_entry.id   b319795bd78aa0c7ad84484ff2485f14
#
_cell.length_a   1.000
_cell.length_b   1.000
_cell.length_c   1.000
_cell.angle_alpha   90.00
_cell.angle_beta   90.00
_cell.angle_gamma   90.00
#
_symmetry.space_group_name_H-M   'P 1'
#
loop_
_entity.id
_entity.type
_entity.pdbx_description
1 polymer ?
#
loop_
_entity_poly.entity_id
_entity_poly.type
_entity_poly.pdbx_seq_one_letter_code
_entity_poly.pdbx_strand_id
1 'polypeptide(L)'
;MFDVAKMVARSIVLLSLVGFVPVVSAEVLPVLGCLLEPTTTTELSASSRGKVADIRVKRGDVVKKGDVLARLESGVEELNVELATTRARMQMNMQSKDARLALAERSEKRTRELADKDMMSSLQLDEAETERTIAGLEAMEAKEQYALSQVELARAKELLRQRHIYSTLDGIVVELFKEVGEFVDEEPILKLAELDPLKVDVIAPVTMFGDIQPGLALSVSPELPGFTPFIAKVDVVDRIIDGASGTFRFSMVLPNPDYAIPAGLNCQIETTSSVDPGSQ
;
A
#
# COMPACT_ATOMS: atom_id res chain seq x y z
N MET A 1 36.44 107.07 -31.15
CA MET A 1 37.73 106.78 -31.83
C MET A 1 38.01 105.29 -31.55
N PHE A 2 38.03 104.52 -32.60
CA PHE A 2 38.41 103.11 -32.71
C PHE A 2 37.57 102.13 -31.92
N ASP A 3 36.75 101.31 -32.45
CA ASP A 3 36.78 100.28 -33.52
C ASP A 3 37.31 98.91 -33.06
N VAL A 4 36.68 97.93 -33.61
CA VAL A 4 37.15 96.53 -33.76
C VAL A 4 36.63 95.51 -32.66
N ALA A 5 36.05 94.52 -32.97
CA ALA A 5 35.81 93.59 -34.03
C ALA A 5 35.04 92.38 -33.53
N LYS A 6 34.26 91.81 -34.36
CA LYS A 6 33.52 90.51 -34.20
C LYS A 6 34.45 89.36 -33.90
N MET A 7 34.07 88.55 -32.98
CA MET A 7 34.51 87.14 -32.95
C MET A 7 33.36 86.19 -32.61
N VAL A 8 32.97 85.49 -33.64
CA VAL A 8 31.94 84.42 -33.62
C VAL A 8 32.52 83.22 -32.89
N ALA A 9 31.94 82.88 -31.76
CA ALA A 9 32.22 81.57 -31.11
C ALA A 9 31.08 80.62 -31.42
N ARG A 10 31.38 79.62 -32.22
CA ARG A 10 30.54 78.44 -32.47
C ARG A 10 30.41 77.64 -31.20
N SER A 11 29.23 77.58 -30.54
CA SER A 11 28.92 76.65 -29.52
C SER A 11 28.60 75.28 -30.13
N ILE A 12 29.46 74.30 -29.87
CA ILE A 12 29.22 72.88 -30.16
C ILE A 12 28.36 72.34 -29.01
N VAL A 13 27.08 72.00 -29.29
CA VAL A 13 26.18 71.28 -28.39
C VAL A 13 26.56 69.81 -28.48
N LEU A 14 27.27 69.31 -27.51
CA LEU A 14 27.47 67.86 -27.31
C LEU A 14 26.18 67.27 -26.75
N LEU A 15 25.41 66.54 -27.56
CA LEU A 15 24.24 65.77 -27.20
C LEU A 15 24.76 64.50 -26.60
N SER A 16 24.82 64.42 -25.25
CA SER A 16 25.13 63.16 -24.51
C SER A 16 23.94 62.17 -24.56
N LEU A 17 24.08 61.13 -25.38
CA LEU A 17 23.16 60.02 -25.48
C LEU A 17 23.37 59.19 -24.21
N VAL A 18 22.56 59.42 -23.16
CA VAL A 18 22.49 58.54 -21.98
C VAL A 18 21.75 57.28 -22.41
N GLY A 19 22.51 56.20 -22.66
CA GLY A 19 21.96 54.88 -22.92
C GLY A 19 21.21 54.38 -21.68
N PHE A 20 19.92 54.26 -21.81
CA PHE A 20 19.06 53.60 -20.80
C PHE A 20 19.31 52.09 -20.89
N VAL A 21 20.18 51.54 -20.02
CA VAL A 21 20.35 50.11 -19.86
C VAL A 21 19.16 49.61 -19.01
N PRO A 22 18.28 48.77 -19.55
CA PRO A 22 17.25 48.15 -18.72
C PRO A 22 17.92 47.28 -17.68
N VAL A 23 17.77 47.61 -16.41
CA VAL A 23 18.11 46.74 -15.29
C VAL A 23 17.08 45.59 -15.32
N VAL A 24 17.48 44.46 -15.86
CA VAL A 24 16.70 43.21 -15.68
C VAL A 24 16.80 42.86 -14.19
N SER A 25 15.79 43.23 -13.43
CA SER A 25 15.60 42.71 -12.09
C SER A 25 15.38 41.20 -12.23
N ALA A 26 16.37 40.39 -11.90
CA ALA A 26 16.17 38.98 -11.67
C ALA A 26 15.23 38.88 -10.47
N GLU A 27 13.99 38.49 -10.71
CA GLU A 27 13.00 38.17 -9.70
C GLU A 27 13.53 36.94 -8.97
N VAL A 28 14.07 37.15 -7.77
CA VAL A 28 14.51 36.06 -6.92
C VAL A 28 13.25 35.33 -6.47
N LEU A 29 12.98 34.18 -7.09
CA LEU A 29 11.87 33.32 -6.70
C LEU A 29 12.06 32.88 -5.26
N PRO A 30 11.00 32.89 -4.45
CA PRO A 30 11.12 32.51 -3.05
C PRO A 30 11.56 31.05 -2.92
N VAL A 31 12.63 30.82 -2.18
CA VAL A 31 13.05 29.49 -1.78
C VAL A 31 12.06 29.01 -0.72
N LEU A 32 11.38 27.90 -0.99
CA LEU A 32 10.44 27.30 -0.06
C LEU A 32 11.16 26.24 0.78
N GLY A 33 11.01 26.31 2.10
CA GLY A 33 11.42 25.23 3.00
C GLY A 33 10.51 24.01 2.86
N CYS A 34 11.08 22.83 2.92
CA CYS A 34 10.37 21.56 2.87
C CYS A 34 10.95 20.55 3.85
N LEU A 35 10.20 19.50 4.11
CA LEU A 35 10.59 18.36 4.96
C LEU A 35 10.40 17.07 4.17
N LEU A 36 11.43 16.22 4.15
CA LEU A 36 11.36 14.88 3.60
C LEU A 36 10.82 13.92 4.64
N GLU A 37 9.67 13.33 4.38
CA GLU A 37 9.00 12.40 5.31
C GLU A 37 8.82 11.03 4.65
N PRO A 38 8.68 9.96 5.45
CA PRO A 38 8.17 8.69 4.94
C PRO A 38 6.78 8.90 4.33
N THR A 39 6.49 8.23 3.21
CA THR A 39 5.14 8.26 2.64
C THR A 39 4.11 7.70 3.61
N THR A 40 4.47 6.61 4.28
CA THR A 40 3.63 5.95 5.28
C THR A 40 4.48 5.52 6.48
N THR A 41 3.95 5.69 7.67
CA THR A 41 4.51 5.11 8.88
C THR A 41 3.43 4.30 9.57
N THR A 42 3.72 3.03 9.87
CA THR A 42 2.75 2.11 10.46
C THR A 42 3.33 1.42 11.69
N GLU A 43 2.60 1.45 12.78
CA GLU A 43 2.88 0.65 13.97
C GLU A 43 2.10 -0.65 13.86
N LEU A 44 2.81 -1.77 13.86
CA LEU A 44 2.23 -3.10 13.69
C LEU A 44 2.03 -3.74 15.05
N SER A 45 0.77 -4.05 15.35
CA SER A 45 0.35 -4.85 16.50
C SER A 45 0.03 -6.28 16.08
N ALA A 46 0.00 -7.18 17.03
CA ALA A 46 -0.49 -8.54 16.80
C ALA A 46 -2.02 -8.55 16.62
N SER A 47 -2.50 -9.39 15.70
CA SER A 47 -3.94 -9.61 15.52
C SER A 47 -4.57 -10.47 16.64
N SER A 48 -3.74 -11.05 17.51
CA SER A 48 -4.16 -11.88 18.64
C SER A 48 -3.16 -11.71 19.79
N ARG A 49 -3.65 -11.81 21.01
CA ARG A 49 -2.80 -11.77 22.20
C ARG A 49 -1.96 -13.05 22.34
N GLY A 50 -0.75 -12.92 22.86
CA GLY A 50 0.14 -14.05 23.08
C GLY A 50 1.55 -13.62 23.47
N LYS A 51 2.42 -14.61 23.69
CA LYS A 51 3.83 -14.37 23.96
C LYS A 51 4.62 -14.36 22.65
N VAL A 52 5.55 -13.42 22.49
CA VAL A 52 6.44 -13.34 21.34
C VAL A 52 7.41 -14.51 21.37
N ALA A 53 7.31 -15.40 20.37
CA ALA A 53 8.19 -16.55 20.22
C ALA A 53 9.47 -16.23 19.47
N ASP A 54 9.37 -15.36 18.45
CA ASP A 54 10.49 -15.05 17.55
C ASP A 54 10.29 -13.68 16.89
N ILE A 55 11.38 -12.91 16.74
CA ILE A 55 11.44 -11.67 15.96
C ILE A 55 12.52 -11.86 14.91
N ARG A 56 12.17 -11.76 13.63
CA ARG A 56 13.02 -12.11 12.48
C ARG A 56 13.74 -10.94 11.86
N VAL A 57 13.44 -9.74 12.33
CA VAL A 57 13.96 -8.49 11.80
C VAL A 57 14.60 -7.66 12.89
N LYS A 58 15.48 -6.75 12.49
CA LYS A 58 16.15 -5.79 13.34
C LYS A 58 15.85 -4.38 12.86
N ARG A 59 16.07 -3.41 13.71
CA ARG A 59 16.05 -1.99 13.33
C ARG A 59 16.99 -1.75 12.14
N GLY A 60 16.48 -1.10 11.10
CA GLY A 60 17.21 -0.81 9.87
C GLY A 60 17.06 -1.86 8.77
N ASP A 61 16.45 -3.02 9.04
CA ASP A 61 16.23 -4.04 8.02
C ASP A 61 15.18 -3.57 7.00
N VAL A 62 15.45 -3.86 5.73
CA VAL A 62 14.50 -3.65 4.62
C VAL A 62 13.57 -4.84 4.55
N VAL A 63 12.27 -4.58 4.48
CA VAL A 63 11.21 -5.60 4.44
C VAL A 63 10.26 -5.35 3.28
N LYS A 64 9.66 -6.42 2.79
CA LYS A 64 8.63 -6.38 1.74
C LYS A 64 7.27 -6.71 2.32
N LYS A 65 6.24 -6.15 1.72
CA LYS A 65 4.85 -6.48 2.05
C LYS A 65 4.61 -7.99 1.99
N GLY A 66 4.12 -8.54 3.09
CA GLY A 66 3.89 -9.98 3.25
C GLY A 66 5.02 -10.75 3.92
N ASP A 67 6.19 -10.14 4.18
CA ASP A 67 7.26 -10.77 4.94
C ASP A 67 6.83 -11.00 6.39
N VAL A 68 7.22 -12.14 6.95
CA VAL A 68 6.98 -12.47 8.37
C VAL A 68 8.03 -11.78 9.23
N LEU A 69 7.60 -10.82 10.03
CA LEU A 69 8.47 -9.99 10.87
C LEU A 69 8.64 -10.56 12.26
N ALA A 70 7.56 -11.07 12.84
CA ALA A 70 7.56 -11.70 14.16
C ALA A 70 6.53 -12.83 14.22
N ARG A 71 6.65 -13.70 15.23
CA ARG A 71 5.72 -14.78 15.52
C ARG A 71 5.40 -14.82 17.00
N LEU A 72 4.15 -15.12 17.30
CA LEU A 72 3.71 -15.49 18.64
C LEU A 72 3.83 -16.99 18.84
N GLU A 73 3.81 -17.44 20.09
CA GLU A 73 3.67 -18.87 20.41
C GLU A 73 2.40 -19.41 19.78
N SER A 74 2.51 -20.49 19.00
CA SER A 74 1.48 -21.01 18.09
C SER A 74 1.25 -22.53 18.22
N GLY A 75 1.82 -23.18 19.22
CA GLY A 75 1.78 -24.65 19.32
C GLY A 75 0.36 -25.24 19.33
N VAL A 76 -0.60 -24.56 19.96
CA VAL A 76 -2.01 -25.01 19.99
C VAL A 76 -2.65 -24.85 18.61
N GLU A 77 -2.41 -23.73 17.94
CA GLU A 77 -2.94 -23.45 16.60
C GLU A 77 -2.36 -24.41 15.55
N GLU A 78 -1.07 -24.75 15.64
CA GLU A 78 -0.42 -25.73 14.77
C GLU A 78 -1.06 -27.11 14.88
N LEU A 79 -1.29 -27.58 16.11
CA LEU A 79 -1.99 -28.85 16.37
C LEU A 79 -3.44 -28.81 15.88
N ASN A 80 -4.13 -27.68 16.04
CA ASN A 80 -5.48 -27.49 15.51
C ASN A 80 -5.52 -27.58 13.98
N VAL A 81 -4.54 -27.01 13.29
CA VAL A 81 -4.41 -27.12 11.82
C VAL A 81 -4.16 -28.57 11.42
N GLU A 82 -3.31 -29.31 12.14
CA GLU A 82 -3.04 -30.70 11.88
C GLU A 82 -4.30 -31.55 12.04
N LEU A 83 -5.03 -31.37 13.14
CA LEU A 83 -6.30 -32.04 13.40
C LEU A 83 -7.33 -31.76 12.31
N ALA A 84 -7.55 -30.49 11.97
CA ALA A 84 -8.49 -30.08 10.94
C ALA A 84 -8.08 -30.59 9.55
N THR A 85 -6.76 -30.61 9.27
CA THR A 85 -6.22 -31.19 8.02
C THR A 85 -6.54 -32.67 7.91
N THR A 86 -6.38 -33.41 9.01
CA THR A 86 -6.69 -34.86 9.06
C THR A 86 -8.16 -35.09 8.80
N ARG A 87 -9.07 -34.33 9.43
CA ARG A 87 -10.51 -34.40 9.19
C ARG A 87 -10.89 -34.04 7.74
N ALA A 88 -10.29 -32.98 7.20
CA ALA A 88 -10.55 -32.53 5.84
C ALA A 88 -10.05 -33.49 4.74
N ARG A 89 -9.11 -34.39 5.07
CA ARG A 89 -8.66 -35.45 4.17
C ARG A 89 -9.60 -36.68 4.14
N MET A 90 -10.53 -36.81 5.09
CA MET A 90 -11.43 -37.97 5.17
C MET A 90 -12.56 -37.90 4.11
N GLN A 91 -12.19 -37.81 2.80
CA GLN A 91 -13.17 -37.87 1.70
C GLN A 91 -13.80 -39.25 1.49
N MET A 92 -13.22 -40.30 2.09
CA MET A 92 -13.61 -41.69 1.81
C MET A 92 -15.07 -41.96 2.17
N ASN A 93 -15.58 -41.34 3.24
CA ASN A 93 -16.99 -41.48 3.60
C ASN A 93 -17.91 -40.94 2.53
N MET A 94 -17.64 -39.71 2.02
CA MET A 94 -18.41 -39.10 0.95
C MET A 94 -18.37 -39.96 -0.33
N GLN A 95 -17.18 -40.43 -0.74
CA GLN A 95 -17.04 -41.30 -1.93
C GLN A 95 -17.78 -42.63 -1.75
N SER A 96 -17.76 -43.22 -0.56
CA SER A 96 -18.51 -44.45 -0.25
C SER A 96 -20.03 -44.24 -0.38
N LYS A 97 -20.56 -43.12 0.13
CA LYS A 97 -21.98 -42.78 0.03
C LYS A 97 -22.41 -42.46 -1.39
N ASP A 98 -21.56 -41.75 -2.15
CA ASP A 98 -21.79 -41.50 -3.58
C ASP A 98 -21.82 -42.80 -4.40
N ALA A 99 -20.94 -43.76 -4.09
CA ALA A 99 -20.93 -45.09 -4.75
C ALA A 99 -22.20 -45.91 -4.40
N ARG A 100 -22.68 -45.80 -3.14
CA ARG A 100 -23.94 -46.45 -2.69
C ARG A 100 -25.15 -45.83 -3.42
N LEU A 101 -25.21 -44.49 -3.52
CA LEU A 101 -26.26 -43.81 -4.25
C LEU A 101 -26.28 -44.27 -5.72
N ALA A 102 -25.12 -44.28 -6.39
CA ALA A 102 -25.00 -44.71 -7.77
C ALA A 102 -25.41 -46.19 -7.97
N LEU A 103 -25.23 -47.04 -6.95
CA LEU A 103 -25.71 -48.41 -6.97
C LEU A 103 -27.27 -48.47 -6.85
N ALA A 104 -27.82 -47.71 -5.90
CA ALA A 104 -29.28 -47.65 -5.68
C ALA A 104 -30.02 -47.09 -6.90
N GLU A 105 -29.48 -46.04 -7.53
CA GLU A 105 -30.02 -45.49 -8.79
C GLU A 105 -30.06 -46.51 -9.94
N ARG A 106 -28.98 -47.28 -10.10
CA ARG A 106 -28.95 -48.36 -11.09
C ARG A 106 -29.92 -49.48 -10.77
N SER A 107 -30.13 -49.79 -9.48
CA SER A 107 -31.09 -50.83 -9.04
C SER A 107 -32.53 -50.39 -9.29
N GLU A 108 -32.88 -49.17 -8.86
CA GLU A 108 -34.20 -48.57 -9.11
C GLU A 108 -34.54 -48.58 -10.60
N LYS A 109 -33.61 -48.06 -11.44
CA LYS A 109 -33.83 -48.03 -12.89
C LYS A 109 -34.12 -49.40 -13.49
N ARG A 110 -33.37 -50.46 -13.09
CA ARG A 110 -33.60 -51.83 -13.56
C ARG A 110 -34.95 -52.36 -13.11
N THR A 111 -35.30 -52.15 -11.81
CA THR A 111 -36.55 -52.60 -11.25
C THR A 111 -37.72 -51.93 -11.93
N ARG A 112 -37.65 -50.64 -12.22
CA ARG A 112 -38.64 -49.88 -12.96
C ARG A 112 -38.87 -50.44 -14.40
N GLU A 113 -37.75 -50.67 -15.12
CA GLU A 113 -37.80 -51.26 -16.47
C GLU A 113 -38.45 -52.64 -16.54
N LEU A 114 -38.33 -53.45 -15.43
CA LEU A 114 -38.92 -54.75 -15.30
C LEU A 114 -40.39 -54.64 -14.85
N ALA A 115 -40.75 -53.69 -13.97
CA ALA A 115 -42.11 -53.44 -13.55
C ALA A 115 -42.99 -52.94 -14.72
N ASP A 116 -42.44 -52.08 -15.58
CA ASP A 116 -43.10 -51.61 -16.81
C ASP A 116 -43.45 -52.76 -17.79
N LYS A 117 -42.78 -53.91 -17.62
CA LYS A 117 -43.01 -55.15 -18.38
C LYS A 117 -43.82 -56.20 -17.62
N ASP A 118 -44.46 -55.83 -16.52
CA ASP A 118 -45.17 -56.71 -15.59
C ASP A 118 -44.32 -57.88 -15.04
N MET A 119 -42.99 -57.74 -14.99
CA MET A 119 -42.05 -58.78 -14.48
C MET A 119 -41.65 -58.57 -13.01
N MET A 120 -42.04 -57.46 -12.38
CA MET A 120 -41.78 -57.10 -10.99
C MET A 120 -43.07 -56.58 -10.33
N SER A 121 -43.18 -56.74 -8.99
CA SER A 121 -44.33 -56.20 -8.25
C SER A 121 -44.17 -54.70 -7.98
N SER A 122 -45.29 -53.99 -7.79
CA SER A 122 -45.31 -52.60 -7.37
C SER A 122 -44.57 -52.38 -5.99
N LEU A 123 -44.65 -53.34 -5.09
CA LEU A 123 -43.95 -53.30 -3.82
C LEU A 123 -42.42 -53.28 -4.01
N GLN A 124 -41.88 -54.10 -4.93
CA GLN A 124 -40.46 -54.15 -5.21
C GLN A 124 -39.96 -52.86 -5.85
N LEU A 125 -40.76 -52.15 -6.66
CA LEU A 125 -40.43 -50.86 -7.19
C LEU A 125 -40.41 -49.79 -6.09
N ASP A 126 -41.41 -49.80 -5.20
CA ASP A 126 -41.50 -48.87 -4.06
C ASP A 126 -40.33 -49.01 -3.10
N GLU A 127 -39.89 -50.25 -2.83
CA GLU A 127 -38.70 -50.55 -2.07
C GLU A 127 -37.41 -49.98 -2.72
N ALA A 128 -37.25 -50.14 -4.04
CA ALA A 128 -36.09 -49.63 -4.76
C ALA A 128 -36.04 -48.11 -4.81
N GLU A 129 -37.21 -47.44 -4.98
CA GLU A 129 -37.35 -46.00 -4.92
C GLU A 129 -37.02 -45.42 -3.54
N THR A 130 -37.48 -46.10 -2.48
CA THR A 130 -37.21 -45.75 -1.10
C THR A 130 -35.71 -45.88 -0.78
N GLU A 131 -35.07 -47.01 -1.16
CA GLU A 131 -33.62 -47.21 -0.97
C GLU A 131 -32.78 -46.16 -1.72
N ARG A 132 -33.15 -45.81 -2.96
CA ARG A 132 -32.49 -44.73 -3.71
C ARG A 132 -32.64 -43.40 -2.98
N THR A 133 -33.80 -43.08 -2.43
CA THR A 133 -34.07 -41.85 -1.69
C THR A 133 -33.21 -41.79 -0.42
N ILE A 134 -33.14 -42.89 0.37
CA ILE A 134 -32.28 -42.96 1.56
C ILE A 134 -30.80 -42.78 1.18
N ALA A 135 -30.34 -43.51 0.17
CA ALA A 135 -28.95 -43.40 -0.30
C ALA A 135 -28.60 -41.95 -0.78
N GLY A 136 -29.58 -41.26 -1.40
CA GLY A 136 -29.45 -39.87 -1.79
C GLY A 136 -29.28 -38.91 -0.62
N LEU A 137 -30.08 -39.08 0.43
CA LEU A 137 -29.98 -38.30 1.67
C LEU A 137 -28.66 -38.56 2.39
N GLU A 138 -28.22 -39.81 2.47
CA GLU A 138 -26.93 -40.17 3.07
C GLU A 138 -25.74 -39.59 2.29
N ALA A 139 -25.79 -39.57 0.96
CA ALA A 139 -24.76 -38.98 0.12
C ALA A 139 -24.71 -37.43 0.28
N MET A 140 -25.87 -36.77 0.41
CA MET A 140 -25.98 -35.36 0.67
C MET A 140 -25.42 -34.99 2.04
N GLU A 141 -25.79 -35.74 3.11
CA GLU A 141 -25.24 -35.55 4.46
C GLU A 141 -23.71 -35.70 4.48
N ALA A 142 -23.16 -36.74 3.85
CA ALA A 142 -21.72 -36.94 3.76
C ALA A 142 -20.99 -35.80 3.02
N LYS A 143 -21.63 -35.23 2.03
CA LYS A 143 -21.13 -34.05 1.25
C LYS A 143 -21.10 -32.79 2.11
N GLU A 144 -22.17 -32.54 2.85
CA GLU A 144 -22.25 -31.42 3.79
C GLU A 144 -21.21 -31.53 4.89
N GLN A 145 -21.04 -32.73 5.47
CA GLN A 145 -20.03 -33.02 6.50
C GLN A 145 -18.61 -32.80 5.98
N TYR A 146 -18.32 -33.19 4.71
CA TYR A 146 -17.04 -32.91 4.07
C TYR A 146 -16.83 -31.42 3.86
N ALA A 147 -17.82 -30.68 3.37
CA ALA A 147 -17.75 -29.24 3.20
C ALA A 147 -17.50 -28.52 4.54
N LEU A 148 -18.16 -28.95 5.62
CA LEU A 148 -17.92 -28.42 6.96
C LEU A 148 -16.46 -28.61 7.40
N SER A 149 -15.88 -29.79 7.16
CA SER A 149 -14.48 -30.06 7.50
C SER A 149 -13.49 -29.17 6.74
N GLN A 150 -13.79 -28.78 5.51
CA GLN A 150 -12.98 -27.82 4.73
C GLN A 150 -13.03 -26.41 5.36
N VAL A 151 -14.21 -25.99 5.83
CA VAL A 151 -14.39 -24.70 6.50
C VAL A 151 -13.64 -24.70 7.85
N GLU A 152 -13.72 -25.80 8.62
CA GLU A 152 -12.96 -25.95 9.87
C GLU A 152 -11.44 -25.84 9.64
N LEU A 153 -10.94 -26.47 8.57
CA LEU A 153 -9.53 -26.35 8.18
C LEU A 153 -9.14 -24.91 7.80
N ALA A 154 -9.99 -24.26 7.02
CA ALA A 154 -9.75 -22.85 6.64
C ALA A 154 -9.70 -21.95 7.89
N ARG A 155 -10.63 -22.13 8.83
CA ARG A 155 -10.65 -21.42 10.10
C ARG A 155 -9.40 -21.69 10.94
N ALA A 156 -8.97 -22.93 11.07
CA ALA A 156 -7.77 -23.27 11.84
C ALA A 156 -6.51 -22.63 11.25
N LYS A 157 -6.38 -22.63 9.91
CA LYS A 157 -5.28 -21.96 9.21
C LYS A 157 -5.28 -20.45 9.44
N GLU A 158 -6.45 -19.82 9.43
CA GLU A 158 -6.55 -18.37 9.66
C GLU A 158 -6.16 -18.01 11.10
N LEU A 159 -6.56 -18.81 12.11
CA LEU A 159 -6.13 -18.62 13.49
C LEU A 159 -4.61 -18.76 13.64
N LEU A 160 -4.00 -19.72 12.95
CA LEU A 160 -2.54 -19.84 12.92
C LEU A 160 -1.89 -18.66 12.21
N ARG A 161 -2.46 -18.16 11.10
CA ARG A 161 -1.97 -16.98 10.39
C ARG A 161 -1.93 -15.74 11.29
N GLN A 162 -2.92 -15.58 12.18
CA GLN A 162 -2.99 -14.47 13.14
C GLN A 162 -1.89 -14.52 14.20
N ARG A 163 -1.19 -15.66 14.36
CA ARG A 163 0.01 -15.78 15.20
C ARG A 163 1.28 -15.22 14.53
N HIS A 164 1.21 -14.86 13.26
CA HIS A 164 2.32 -14.29 12.52
C HIS A 164 2.05 -12.82 12.23
N ILE A 165 3.03 -11.98 12.48
CA ILE A 165 2.98 -10.57 12.19
C ILE A 165 3.68 -10.36 10.84
N TYR A 166 2.92 -9.85 9.87
CA TYR A 166 3.38 -9.63 8.50
C TYR A 166 3.58 -8.15 8.23
N SER A 167 4.55 -7.83 7.37
CA SER A 167 4.68 -6.48 6.85
C SER A 167 3.45 -6.10 6.01
N THR A 168 2.90 -4.91 6.27
CA THR A 168 1.77 -4.35 5.51
C THR A 168 2.20 -3.50 4.32
N LEU A 169 3.51 -3.14 4.27
CA LEU A 169 4.11 -2.27 3.26
C LEU A 169 5.54 -2.72 2.92
N ASP A 170 6.08 -2.22 1.82
CA ASP A 170 7.50 -2.28 1.51
C ASP A 170 8.19 -1.12 2.23
N GLY A 171 9.28 -1.38 2.96
CA GLY A 171 9.92 -0.31 3.71
C GLY A 171 11.01 -0.77 4.67
N ILE A 172 11.26 0.01 5.70
CA ILE A 172 12.32 -0.22 6.68
C ILE A 172 11.73 -0.34 8.09
N VAL A 173 12.32 -1.22 8.90
CA VAL A 173 12.03 -1.33 10.33
C VAL A 173 12.66 -0.14 11.06
N VAL A 174 11.81 0.74 11.58
CA VAL A 174 12.24 1.95 12.31
C VAL A 174 12.55 1.64 13.75
N GLU A 175 11.70 0.83 14.40
CA GLU A 175 11.77 0.56 15.83
C GLU A 175 11.15 -0.79 16.17
N LEU A 176 11.68 -1.44 17.20
CA LEU A 176 11.10 -2.63 17.84
C LEU A 176 10.66 -2.23 19.25
N PHE A 177 9.38 -2.41 19.54
CA PHE A 177 8.81 -2.05 20.84
C PHE A 177 8.76 -3.25 21.80
N LYS A 178 8.90 -4.48 21.26
CA LYS A 178 8.81 -5.71 22.03
C LYS A 178 10.00 -6.61 21.74
N GLU A 179 10.30 -7.45 22.74
CA GLU A 179 11.36 -8.46 22.67
C GLU A 179 10.80 -9.87 22.73
N VAL A 180 11.63 -10.85 22.32
CA VAL A 180 11.27 -12.27 22.42
C VAL A 180 11.03 -12.64 23.88
N GLY A 181 9.92 -13.30 24.13
CA GLY A 181 9.50 -13.70 25.48
C GLY A 181 8.51 -12.74 26.15
N GLU A 182 8.29 -11.55 25.62
CA GLU A 182 7.30 -10.61 26.13
C GLU A 182 5.87 -11.03 25.71
N PHE A 183 4.91 -10.66 26.55
CA PHE A 183 3.49 -10.83 26.24
C PHE A 183 2.97 -9.59 25.52
N VAL A 184 2.18 -9.80 24.47
CA VAL A 184 1.52 -8.75 23.68
C VAL A 184 0.02 -8.95 23.69
N ASP A 185 -0.70 -7.83 23.73
CA ASP A 185 -2.15 -7.79 23.59
C ASP A 185 -2.53 -6.84 22.44
N GLU A 186 -2.77 -5.56 22.73
CA GLU A 186 -3.12 -4.55 21.72
C GLU A 186 -1.93 -3.63 21.35
N GLU A 187 -0.86 -3.72 22.13
CA GLU A 187 0.32 -2.86 21.96
C GLU A 187 1.08 -3.17 20.67
N PRO A 188 1.69 -2.16 20.04
CA PRO A 188 2.51 -2.36 18.85
C PRO A 188 3.77 -3.16 19.17
N ILE A 189 4.19 -4.03 18.25
CA ILE A 189 5.40 -4.84 18.33
C ILE A 189 6.57 -4.14 17.66
N LEU A 190 6.33 -3.50 16.51
CA LEU A 190 7.33 -2.80 15.75
C LEU A 190 6.72 -1.68 14.89
N LYS A 191 7.59 -0.79 14.44
CA LYS A 191 7.25 0.34 13.57
C LYS A 191 7.96 0.22 12.24
N LEU A 192 7.20 0.36 11.16
CA LEU A 192 7.69 0.40 9.78
C LEU A 192 7.54 1.80 9.20
N ALA A 193 8.42 2.14 8.27
CA ALA A 193 8.32 3.34 7.45
C ALA A 193 8.55 2.99 5.98
N GLU A 194 7.70 3.51 5.12
CA GLU A 194 7.84 3.46 3.67
C GLU A 194 8.68 4.66 3.21
N LEU A 195 9.88 4.39 2.71
CA LEU A 195 10.83 5.41 2.29
C LEU A 195 10.97 5.51 0.76
N ASP A 196 10.30 4.66 0.00
CA ASP A 196 10.24 4.75 -1.45
C ASP A 196 8.78 4.57 -1.91
N PRO A 197 8.20 5.65 -2.44
CA PRO A 197 8.77 7.00 -2.54
C PRO A 197 8.84 7.74 -1.20
N LEU A 198 9.61 8.83 -1.12
CA LEU A 198 9.52 9.79 -0.04
C LEU A 198 8.43 10.82 -0.33
N LYS A 199 7.79 11.28 0.72
CA LYS A 199 6.89 12.44 0.70
C LYS A 199 7.69 13.70 1.01
N VAL A 200 7.57 14.72 0.17
CA VAL A 200 8.12 16.07 0.43
C VAL A 200 6.96 16.94 0.88
N ASP A 201 6.95 17.34 2.12
CA ASP A 201 5.90 18.21 2.69
C ASP A 201 6.38 19.66 2.64
N VAL A 202 5.54 20.54 2.08
CA VAL A 202 5.90 21.92 1.76
C VAL A 202 4.84 22.88 2.28
N ILE A 203 5.30 23.97 2.89
CA ILE A 203 4.45 25.08 3.29
C ILE A 203 4.77 26.29 2.42
N ALA A 204 3.79 26.79 1.70
CA ALA A 204 3.94 27.90 0.76
C ALA A 204 3.00 29.07 1.11
N PRO A 205 3.40 30.33 0.81
CA PRO A 205 2.52 31.49 0.95
C PRO A 205 1.31 31.38 0.03
N VAL A 206 0.15 31.86 0.50
CA VAL A 206 -1.11 31.83 -0.26
C VAL A 206 -1.02 32.54 -1.62
N THR A 207 -0.10 33.46 -1.79
CA THR A 207 0.14 34.15 -3.07
C THR A 207 0.53 33.20 -4.21
N MET A 208 1.07 32.01 -3.88
CA MET A 208 1.46 30.98 -4.84
C MET A 208 0.39 29.91 -5.08
N PHE A 209 -0.77 30.01 -4.44
CA PHE A 209 -1.80 28.97 -4.49
C PHE A 209 -2.28 28.61 -5.90
N GLY A 210 -2.35 29.59 -6.80
CA GLY A 210 -2.75 29.35 -8.19
C GLY A 210 -1.68 28.78 -9.11
N ASP A 211 -0.42 28.94 -8.73
CA ASP A 211 0.75 28.54 -9.54
C ASP A 211 1.18 27.11 -9.28
N ILE A 212 0.92 26.61 -8.08
CA ILE A 212 1.24 25.22 -7.69
C ILE A 212 0.05 24.31 -8.03
N GLN A 213 0.28 23.40 -8.98
CA GLN A 213 -0.75 22.44 -9.42
C GLN A 213 -0.24 21.01 -9.37
N PRO A 214 -1.12 20.00 -9.14
CA PRO A 214 -0.75 18.60 -9.23
C PRO A 214 -0.08 18.27 -10.58
N GLY A 215 1.02 17.52 -10.52
CA GLY A 215 1.84 17.16 -11.68
C GLY A 215 2.98 18.13 -11.99
N LEU A 216 3.02 19.32 -11.38
CA LEU A 216 4.13 20.25 -11.52
C LEU A 216 5.42 19.60 -10.98
N ALA A 217 6.49 19.66 -11.77
CA ALA A 217 7.81 19.17 -11.38
C ALA A 217 8.64 20.33 -10.80
N LEU A 218 9.18 20.13 -9.60
CA LEU A 218 10.02 21.11 -8.91
C LEU A 218 11.34 20.47 -8.48
N SER A 219 12.38 21.30 -8.39
CA SER A 219 13.70 20.87 -7.91
C SER A 219 13.74 20.92 -6.39
N VAL A 220 14.04 19.78 -5.77
CA VAL A 220 14.17 19.60 -4.32
C VAL A 220 15.63 19.39 -3.97
N SER A 221 16.18 20.26 -3.15
CA SER A 221 17.56 20.21 -2.66
C SER A 221 17.57 19.82 -1.19
N PRO A 222 17.89 18.55 -0.82
CA PRO A 222 18.05 18.17 0.57
C PRO A 222 19.19 18.93 1.27
N GLU A 223 18.99 19.31 2.51
CA GLU A 223 20.04 19.95 3.33
C GLU A 223 21.03 18.91 3.88
N LEU A 224 21.61 18.10 2.97
CA LEU A 224 22.60 17.10 3.29
C LEU A 224 23.80 17.21 2.33
N PRO A 225 25.04 17.37 2.81
CA PRO A 225 26.22 17.46 1.96
C PRO A 225 26.39 16.23 1.05
N GLY A 226 26.70 16.46 -0.22
CA GLY A 226 26.93 15.37 -1.19
C GLY A 226 25.71 14.95 -1.99
N PHE A 227 24.52 15.50 -1.73
CA PHE A 227 23.34 15.25 -2.54
C PHE A 227 23.17 16.37 -3.59
N THR A 228 22.83 15.97 -4.81
CA THR A 228 22.42 16.87 -5.87
C THR A 228 20.91 17.11 -5.81
N PRO A 229 20.40 18.22 -6.33
CA PRO A 229 18.96 18.44 -6.42
C PRO A 229 18.25 17.31 -7.17
N PHE A 230 17.09 16.92 -6.68
CA PHE A 230 16.21 15.91 -7.28
C PHE A 230 14.96 16.57 -7.85
N ILE A 231 14.38 15.95 -8.86
CA ILE A 231 13.08 16.39 -9.39
C ILE A 231 11.97 15.59 -8.70
N ALA A 232 11.12 16.30 -7.98
CA ALA A 232 9.91 15.74 -7.39
C ALA A 232 8.68 16.33 -8.09
N LYS A 233 7.57 15.57 -8.07
CA LYS A 233 6.30 16.00 -8.66
C LYS A 233 5.29 16.31 -7.57
N VAL A 234 4.59 17.43 -7.74
CA VAL A 234 3.46 17.78 -6.88
C VAL A 234 2.38 16.73 -7.04
N ASP A 235 1.99 16.13 -5.93
CA ASP A 235 0.94 15.12 -5.85
C ASP A 235 -0.38 15.74 -5.38
N VAL A 236 -0.36 16.37 -4.21
CA VAL A 236 -1.54 16.96 -3.60
C VAL A 236 -1.29 18.41 -3.24
N VAL A 237 -2.27 19.27 -3.51
CA VAL A 237 -2.31 20.66 -3.04
C VAL A 237 -3.51 20.80 -2.12
N ASP A 238 -3.25 21.13 -0.86
CA ASP A 238 -4.31 21.31 0.14
C ASP A 238 -5.16 22.51 -0.23
N ARG A 239 -6.49 22.35 -0.15
CA ARG A 239 -7.45 23.44 -0.40
C ARG A 239 -7.80 24.22 0.87
N ILE A 240 -7.16 23.86 1.99
CA ILE A 240 -7.35 24.53 3.28
C ILE A 240 -6.16 25.47 3.47
N ILE A 241 -6.47 26.76 3.60
CA ILE A 241 -5.47 27.80 3.87
C ILE A 241 -5.48 28.08 5.36
N ASP A 242 -4.31 28.12 5.97
CA ASP A 242 -4.16 28.62 7.34
C ASP A 242 -4.24 30.14 7.31
N GLY A 243 -5.37 30.67 7.80
CA GLY A 243 -5.63 32.11 7.85
C GLY A 243 -4.73 32.87 8.82
N ALA A 244 -4.11 32.21 9.80
CA ALA A 244 -3.23 32.84 10.77
C ALA A 244 -1.83 33.11 10.20
N SER A 245 -1.30 32.14 9.44
CA SER A 245 0.02 32.25 8.79
C SER A 245 -0.07 32.79 7.34
N GLY A 246 -1.25 32.75 6.71
CA GLY A 246 -1.41 33.06 5.30
C GLY A 246 -0.73 32.06 4.37
N THR A 247 -0.66 30.79 4.78
CA THR A 247 0.01 29.72 4.06
C THR A 247 -0.94 28.59 3.70
N PHE A 248 -0.53 27.81 2.69
CA PHE A 248 -1.15 26.52 2.37
C PHE A 248 -0.07 25.44 2.29
N ARG A 249 -0.50 24.18 2.36
CA ARG A 249 0.40 23.02 2.27
C ARG A 249 0.21 22.32 0.95
N PHE A 250 1.30 21.79 0.41
CA PHE A 250 1.25 20.83 -0.68
C PHE A 250 2.29 19.74 -0.46
N SER A 251 2.05 18.58 -1.03
CA SER A 251 2.98 17.46 -0.96
C SER A 251 3.46 17.07 -2.35
N MET A 252 4.69 16.56 -2.39
CA MET A 252 5.31 16.05 -3.60
C MET A 252 5.82 14.63 -3.36
N VAL A 253 5.95 13.87 -4.44
CA VAL A 253 6.50 12.51 -4.42
C VAL A 253 7.90 12.52 -4.98
N LEU A 254 8.86 12.01 -4.21
CA LEU A 254 10.27 11.88 -4.56
C LEU A 254 10.64 10.39 -4.59
N PRO A 255 10.94 9.79 -5.75
CA PRO A 255 11.41 8.42 -5.83
C PRO A 255 12.72 8.20 -5.07
N ASN A 256 12.82 7.10 -4.33
CA ASN A 256 13.98 6.76 -3.50
C ASN A 256 14.26 5.23 -3.52
N PRO A 257 14.45 4.62 -4.72
CA PRO A 257 14.45 3.17 -4.89
C PRO A 257 15.56 2.43 -4.11
N ASP A 258 16.67 3.12 -3.82
CA ASP A 258 17.80 2.54 -3.09
C ASP A 258 17.83 2.98 -1.62
N TYR A 259 16.78 3.64 -1.13
CA TYR A 259 16.72 4.24 0.20
C TYR A 259 17.92 5.16 0.52
N ALA A 260 18.52 5.75 -0.54
CA ALA A 260 19.72 6.58 -0.44
C ALA A 260 19.48 7.90 0.30
N ILE A 261 18.24 8.41 0.21
CA ILE A 261 17.84 9.66 0.87
C ILE A 261 17.14 9.30 2.17
N PRO A 262 17.68 9.69 3.32
CA PRO A 262 17.01 9.47 4.59
C PRO A 262 15.81 10.41 4.76
N ALA A 263 14.75 9.92 5.40
CA ALA A 263 13.64 10.76 5.83
C ALA A 263 14.01 11.58 7.07
N GLY A 264 13.27 12.67 7.32
CA GLY A 264 13.50 13.58 8.44
C GLY A 264 14.48 14.72 8.10
N LEU A 265 14.88 14.86 6.85
CA LEU A 265 15.74 15.95 6.39
C LEU A 265 14.93 17.18 6.00
N ASN A 266 15.42 18.35 6.36
CA ASN A 266 14.98 19.59 5.75
C ASN A 266 15.47 19.65 4.30
N CYS A 267 14.71 20.36 3.48
CA CYS A 267 15.04 20.58 2.09
C CYS A 267 14.61 21.98 1.64
N GLN A 268 15.08 22.37 0.50
CA GLN A 268 14.72 23.62 -0.16
C GLN A 268 14.18 23.34 -1.56
N ILE A 269 13.15 24.06 -1.96
CA ILE A 269 12.58 23.97 -3.29
C ILE A 269 12.91 25.25 -4.06
N GLU A 270 13.49 25.07 -5.23
CA GLU A 270 13.66 26.14 -6.20
C GLU A 270 12.46 26.13 -7.16
N THR A 271 11.65 27.15 -7.09
CA THR A 271 10.55 27.36 -8.05
C THR A 271 11.14 27.98 -9.31
N THR A 272 11.70 27.16 -10.20
CA THR A 272 12.05 27.63 -11.54
C THR A 272 10.76 27.88 -12.30
N SER A 273 10.52 29.13 -12.69
CA SER A 273 9.53 29.39 -13.74
C SER A 273 9.95 28.60 -14.97
N SER A 274 9.10 27.66 -15.40
CA SER A 274 9.30 26.87 -16.61
C SER A 274 9.49 27.82 -17.81
N VAL A 275 10.72 28.03 -18.21
CA VAL A 275 11.00 28.47 -19.58
C VAL A 275 10.74 27.25 -20.45
N ASP A 276 9.60 27.24 -21.11
CA ASP A 276 9.24 26.29 -22.15
C ASP A 276 10.28 26.39 -23.28
N PRO A 277 11.15 25.42 -23.57
CA PRO A 277 12.06 25.44 -24.70
C PRO A 277 11.37 24.86 -25.94
N GLY A 278 10.28 25.50 -26.39
CA GLY A 278 9.52 24.96 -27.51
C GLY A 278 8.68 25.97 -28.28
N SER A 279 9.27 27.09 -28.72
CA SER A 279 8.69 27.87 -29.82
C SER A 279 9.79 28.45 -30.70
N GLN A 280 10.27 27.66 -31.62
CA GLN A 280 10.78 28.09 -32.94
C GLN A 280 10.31 27.09 -33.98
#